data_f47ba2d1e015330424c88e1aaa144697
#
_entry.id   f47ba2d1e015330424c88e1aaa144697
#
_cell.length_a   1.000
_cell.length_b   1.000
_cell.length_c   1.000
_cell.angle_alpha   90.00
_cell.angle_beta   90.00
_cell.angle_gamma   90.00
#
_symmetry.space_group_name_H-M   'P 1'
#
loop_
_entity.id
_entity.type
_entity.pdbx_description
1 polymer ?
#
loop_
_entity_poly.entity_id
_entity_poly.type
_entity_poly.pdbx_seq_one_letter_code
_entity_poly.pdbx_strand_id
1 'polypeptide(L)'
;MHKIISITPRALEDLQQAIDHYNVQLQGLGIRFEDNINDTFGKIQKMPKAASFTHDTVRYKVVQDFPFIITYEELETRIAILRIFNTHQDDEKIFER
;
A
#
# COMPACT_ATOMS: atom_id res chain seq x y z
N MET A 1 14.30 14.41 8.21
CA MET A 1 13.55 14.71 6.97
C MET A 1 13.04 13.42 6.38
N HIS A 2 11.76 13.38 5.96
CA HIS A 2 11.16 12.18 5.40
C HIS A 2 11.33 12.12 3.88
N LYS A 3 11.51 10.92 3.36
CA LYS A 3 11.56 10.70 1.92
C LYS A 3 10.17 10.87 1.32
N ILE A 4 10.11 11.24 0.05
CA ILE A 4 8.86 11.40 -0.68
C ILE A 4 8.25 10.02 -0.97
N ILE A 5 6.93 9.90 -0.81
CA ILE A 5 6.18 8.73 -1.28
C ILE A 5 5.96 8.88 -2.79
N SER A 6 6.36 7.87 -3.53
CA SER A 6 6.16 7.79 -4.98
C SER A 6 5.32 6.55 -5.27
N ILE A 7 4.15 6.73 -5.90
CA ILE A 7 3.23 5.63 -6.18
C ILE A 7 3.43 5.18 -7.63
N THR A 8 3.79 3.90 -7.81
CA THR A 8 3.97 3.35 -9.16
C THR A 8 2.62 3.29 -9.89
N PRO A 9 2.62 3.25 -11.24
CA PRO A 9 1.37 3.13 -11.99
C PRO A 9 0.53 1.91 -11.59
N ARG A 10 1.17 0.76 -11.31
CA ARG A 10 0.44 -0.44 -10.87
C ARG A 10 -0.19 -0.26 -9.52
N ALA A 11 0.53 0.37 -8.57
CA ALA A 11 -0.02 0.64 -7.25
C ALA A 11 -1.17 1.63 -7.31
N LEU A 12 -1.07 2.63 -8.17
CA LEU A 12 -2.15 3.60 -8.36
C LEU A 12 -3.39 2.92 -8.93
N GLU A 13 -3.22 2.02 -9.88
CA GLU A 13 -4.32 1.22 -10.43
C GLU A 13 -4.95 0.33 -9.35
N ASP A 14 -4.13 -0.36 -8.55
CA ASP A 14 -4.61 -1.17 -7.43
C ASP A 14 -5.47 -0.32 -6.47
N LEU A 15 -4.99 0.88 -6.16
CA LEU A 15 -5.67 1.80 -5.25
C LEU A 15 -7.04 2.21 -5.81
N GLN A 16 -7.07 2.61 -7.08
CA GLN A 16 -8.31 3.08 -7.70
C GLN A 16 -9.35 1.96 -7.79
N GLN A 17 -8.94 0.76 -8.15
CA GLN A 17 -9.83 -0.40 -8.22
C GLN A 17 -10.43 -0.71 -6.84
N ALA A 18 -9.63 -0.62 -5.79
CA ALA A 18 -10.10 -0.88 -4.43
C ALA A 18 -11.08 0.20 -3.96
N ILE A 19 -10.78 1.47 -4.24
CA ILE A 19 -11.69 2.57 -3.91
C ILE A 19 -13.04 2.38 -4.59
N ASP A 20 -13.04 2.08 -5.88
CA ASP A 20 -14.27 1.88 -6.65
C ASP A 20 -15.07 0.70 -6.11
N HIS A 21 -14.38 -0.41 -5.80
CA HIS A 21 -15.00 -1.61 -5.24
C HIS A 21 -15.73 -1.30 -3.92
N TYR A 22 -15.07 -0.58 -3.01
CA TYR A 22 -15.69 -0.25 -1.73
C TYR A 22 -16.83 0.76 -1.86
N ASN A 23 -16.74 1.70 -2.79
CA ASN A 23 -17.83 2.66 -3.02
C ASN A 23 -19.07 2.01 -3.59
N VAL A 24 -18.92 0.91 -4.37
CA VAL A 24 -20.06 0.14 -4.85
C VAL A 24 -20.74 -0.59 -3.70
N GLN A 25 -19.95 -1.09 -2.72
CA GLN A 25 -20.51 -1.81 -1.57
C GLN A 25 -21.26 -0.89 -0.61
N LEU A 26 -20.70 0.29 -0.36
CA LEU A 26 -21.28 1.24 0.58
C LEU A 26 -20.75 2.64 0.26
N GLN A 27 -21.66 3.59 0.06
CA GLN A 27 -21.27 4.96 -0.21
C GLN A 27 -20.38 5.50 0.93
N GLY A 28 -19.24 6.07 0.56
CA GLY A 28 -18.28 6.63 1.51
C GLY A 28 -17.24 5.64 2.01
N LEU A 29 -17.41 4.33 1.76
CA LEU A 29 -16.45 3.35 2.23
C LEU A 29 -15.12 3.45 1.48
N GLY A 30 -15.15 3.81 0.20
CA GLY A 30 -13.93 4.04 -0.58
C GLY A 30 -13.11 5.20 -0.04
N ILE A 31 -13.76 6.24 0.47
CA ILE A 31 -13.08 7.39 1.09
C ILE A 31 -12.37 6.94 2.38
N ARG A 32 -13.05 6.14 3.20
CA ARG A 32 -12.45 5.59 4.42
C ARG A 32 -11.23 4.71 4.11
N PHE A 33 -11.33 3.90 3.07
CA PHE A 33 -10.22 3.07 2.62
C PHE A 33 -9.04 3.95 2.20
N GLU A 34 -9.30 4.96 1.38
CA GLU A 34 -8.24 5.87 0.93
C GLU A 34 -7.57 6.60 2.09
N ASP A 35 -8.36 7.03 3.08
CA ASP A 35 -7.82 7.68 4.28
C ASP A 35 -6.88 6.75 5.03
N ASN A 36 -7.25 5.47 5.16
CA ASN A 36 -6.41 4.48 5.83
C ASN A 36 -5.14 4.17 5.04
N ILE A 37 -5.22 4.19 3.71
CA ILE A 37 -4.05 4.05 2.85
C ILE A 37 -3.09 5.22 3.08
N ASN A 38 -3.60 6.44 3.10
CA ASN A 38 -2.78 7.64 3.32
C ASN A 38 -2.15 7.64 4.71
N ASP A 39 -2.89 7.20 5.73
CA ASP A 39 -2.33 7.05 7.08
C ASP A 39 -1.19 6.04 7.09
N THR A 40 -1.34 4.95 6.37
CA THR A 40 -0.31 3.92 6.27
C THR A 40 0.93 4.46 5.56
N PHE A 41 0.75 5.25 4.51
CA PHE A 41 1.87 5.93 3.85
C PHE A 41 2.63 6.82 4.82
N GLY A 42 1.91 7.54 5.69
CA GLY A 42 2.55 8.37 6.72
C GLY A 42 3.40 7.56 7.70
N LYS A 43 2.91 6.38 8.09
CA LYS A 43 3.66 5.47 8.96
C LYS A 43 4.91 4.94 8.27
N ILE A 44 4.80 4.61 7.00
CA ILE A 44 5.94 4.14 6.19
C ILE A 44 6.99 5.25 6.08
N GLN A 45 6.56 6.49 5.85
CA GLN A 45 7.50 7.62 5.78
C GLN A 45 8.26 7.83 7.09
N LYS A 46 7.57 7.70 8.21
CA LYS A 46 8.19 7.89 9.53
C LYS A 46 9.24 6.84 9.83
N MET A 47 8.92 5.58 9.52
CA MET A 47 9.78 4.45 9.89
C MET A 47 9.86 3.44 8.74
N PRO A 48 10.50 3.81 7.63
CA PRO A 48 10.51 2.92 6.46
C PRO A 48 11.22 1.59 6.69
N LYS A 49 12.13 1.54 7.65
CA LYS A 49 12.89 0.32 7.95
C LYS A 49 12.23 -0.57 9.02
N ALA A 50 11.11 -0.15 9.60
CA ALA A 50 10.45 -0.90 10.65
C ALA A 50 9.67 -2.12 10.13
N ALA A 51 9.24 -2.09 8.88
CA ALA A 51 8.45 -3.17 8.30
C ALA A 51 9.34 -4.33 7.84
N SER A 52 8.75 -5.53 7.83
CA SER A 52 9.45 -6.73 7.39
C SER A 52 9.61 -6.78 5.88
N PHE A 53 10.65 -7.49 5.42
CA PHE A 53 10.83 -7.76 4.00
C PHE A 53 9.88 -8.89 3.56
N THR A 54 9.36 -8.79 2.33
CA THR A 54 8.68 -9.91 1.67
C THR A 54 9.72 -10.75 0.93
N HIS A 55 10.57 -10.07 0.15
CA HIS A 55 11.67 -10.66 -0.60
C HIS A 55 12.63 -9.54 -1.02
N ASP A 56 13.88 -9.88 -1.25
CA ASP A 56 14.92 -8.93 -1.65
C ASP A 56 14.89 -7.65 -0.81
N THR A 57 14.72 -6.50 -1.45
CA THR A 57 14.66 -5.19 -0.81
C THR A 57 13.24 -4.66 -0.64
N VAL A 58 12.24 -5.51 -0.92
CA VAL A 58 10.83 -5.12 -0.85
C VAL A 58 10.27 -5.42 0.54
N ARG A 59 9.70 -4.40 1.16
CA ARG A 59 9.03 -4.50 2.47
C ARG A 59 7.52 -4.46 2.30
N TYR A 60 6.78 -4.84 3.34
CA TYR A 60 5.33 -4.73 3.34
C TYR A 60 4.82 -4.12 4.63
N LYS A 61 3.68 -3.48 4.54
CA LYS A 61 2.99 -2.88 5.69
C LYS A 61 1.51 -3.20 5.59
N VAL A 62 0.94 -3.68 6.71
CA VAL A 62 -0.49 -4.00 6.80
C VAL A 62 -1.30 -2.70 6.92
N VAL A 63 -2.40 -2.63 6.18
CA VAL A 63 -3.35 -1.51 6.27
C VAL A 63 -4.33 -1.80 7.40
N GLN A 64 -4.58 -0.80 8.26
CA GLN A 64 -5.51 -0.95 9.37
C GLN A 64 -6.96 -0.99 8.86
N ASP A 65 -7.80 -1.83 9.45
CA ASP A 65 -9.25 -1.95 9.23
C ASP A 65 -9.66 -2.51 7.86
N PHE A 66 -8.72 -2.78 6.99
CA PHE A 66 -8.99 -3.34 5.66
C PHE A 66 -8.03 -4.49 5.39
N PRO A 67 -8.47 -5.54 4.67
CA PRO A 67 -7.62 -6.70 4.40
C PRO A 67 -6.64 -6.44 3.27
N PHE A 68 -5.78 -5.45 3.43
CA PHE A 68 -4.82 -5.04 2.42
C PHE A 68 -3.42 -4.94 3.01
N ILE A 69 -2.43 -5.14 2.15
CA ILE A 69 -1.04 -4.80 2.45
C ILE A 69 -0.49 -3.90 1.35
N ILE A 70 0.46 -3.08 1.74
CA ILE A 70 1.21 -2.21 0.83
C ILE A 70 2.62 -2.78 0.73
N THR A 71 3.09 -3.04 -0.49
CA THR A 71 4.49 -3.40 -0.70
C THR A 71 5.24 -2.17 -1.19
N TYR A 72 6.44 -1.98 -0.68
CA TYR A 72 7.21 -0.80 -1.00
C TYR A 72 8.71 -1.09 -0.94
N GLU A 73 9.47 -0.22 -1.58
CA GLU A 73 10.92 -0.28 -1.58
C GLU A 73 11.46 1.09 -1.19
N GLU A 74 12.33 1.12 -0.19
CA GLU A 74 12.99 2.35 0.20
C GLU A 74 14.18 2.58 -0.72
N LEU A 75 14.15 3.67 -1.48
CA LEU A 75 15.22 4.09 -2.36
C LEU A 75 15.99 5.24 -1.72
N GLU A 76 17.01 5.74 -2.37
CA GLU A 76 17.87 6.76 -1.78
C GLU A 76 17.10 8.03 -1.43
N THR A 77 16.26 8.53 -2.35
CA THR A 77 15.56 9.80 -2.19
C THR A 77 14.06 9.67 -2.05
N ARG A 78 13.51 8.47 -2.23
CA ARG A 78 12.06 8.28 -2.19
C ARG A 78 11.72 6.87 -1.71
N ILE A 79 10.45 6.69 -1.39
CA ILE A 79 9.88 5.38 -1.08
C ILE A 79 8.91 5.05 -2.19
N ALA A 80 9.21 4.00 -2.96
CA ALA A 80 8.37 3.57 -4.08
C ALA A 80 7.31 2.61 -3.58
N ILE A 81 6.04 2.98 -3.73
CA ILE A 81 4.92 2.09 -3.43
C ILE A 81 4.72 1.21 -4.65
N LEU A 82 4.96 -0.09 -4.50
CA LEU A 82 4.97 -1.04 -5.62
C LEU A 82 3.61 -1.64 -5.89
N ARG A 83 2.91 -2.08 -4.86
CA ARG A 83 1.59 -2.70 -4.99
C ARG A 83 0.74 -2.43 -3.76
N ILE A 84 -0.58 -2.53 -3.94
CA ILE A 84 -1.58 -2.48 -2.86
C ILE A 84 -2.47 -3.69 -3.07
N PHE A 85 -2.31 -4.72 -2.23
CA PHE A 85 -2.96 -6.03 -2.42
C PHE A 85 -4.04 -6.29 -1.40
N ASN A 86 -5.14 -6.88 -1.88
CA ASN A 86 -6.14 -7.48 -0.99
C ASN A 86 -5.60 -8.85 -0.54
N THR A 87 -5.50 -9.07 0.77
CA THR A 87 -4.92 -10.28 1.34
C THR A 87 -5.82 -11.50 1.18
N HIS A 88 -7.06 -11.33 0.76
CA HIS A 88 -8.01 -12.43 0.53
C HIS A 88 -8.06 -12.90 -0.91
N GLN A 89 -7.32 -12.27 -1.82
CA GLN A 89 -7.39 -12.64 -3.24
C GLN A 89 -6.35 -13.69 -3.60
N ASP A 90 -5.15 -13.28 -3.91
CA ASP A 90 -4.15 -14.18 -4.47
C ASP A 90 -2.82 -14.00 -3.73
N ASP A 91 -2.46 -14.98 -2.90
CA ASP A 91 -1.25 -14.93 -2.09
C ASP A 91 0.01 -14.81 -2.94
N GLU A 92 0.00 -15.36 -4.14
CA GLU A 92 1.17 -15.32 -5.01
C GLU A 92 1.51 -13.88 -5.44
N LYS A 93 0.52 -13.03 -5.57
CA LYS A 93 0.72 -11.64 -5.98
C LYS A 93 1.48 -10.83 -4.95
N ILE A 94 1.46 -11.22 -3.69
CA ILE A 94 2.16 -10.52 -2.62
C ILE A 94 3.67 -10.44 -2.90
N PHE A 95 4.20 -11.42 -3.59
CA PHE A 95 5.63 -11.52 -3.88
C PHE A 95 6.03 -10.96 -5.24
N GLU A 96 5.10 -10.42 -6.02
CA GLU A 96 5.41 -9.76 -7.28
C GLU A 96 5.98 -8.37 -7.05
N ARG A 97 6.87 -7.96 -7.94
CA ARG A 97 7.41 -6.60 -7.95
C ARG A 97 6.70 -5.73 -8.93
#